data_26ec89a7c5395b2eec55264e4c05ccc0
#
_entry.id   26ec89a7c5395b2eec55264e4c05ccc0
#
_cell.length_a   1.000
_cell.length_b   1.000
_cell.length_c   1.000
_cell.angle_alpha   90.00
_cell.angle_beta   90.00
_cell.angle_gamma   90.00
#
_symmetry.space_group_name_H-M   'P 1'
#
loop_
_entity.id
_entity.type
_entity.pdbx_description
1 polymer ?
#
loop_
_entity_poly.entity_id
_entity_poly.type
_entity_poly.pdbx_seq_one_letter_code
_entity_poly.pdbx_strand_id
1 'polypeptide(L)'
;MDYGLIGKKLGHSFSAPIHEELGGYRYQLRELPDETALAEFLRKREFKAINVTIPYKQAVMPACAYLDPAAKAIGAVNTIVNRNGVLSGYNTDYAGARRAMRRGGVELAGRVVLILGTGGTRRTFSAIARDEGAREILVAGRSGGDGVLTYGEAARRADVQVVLNASPAGMWPHNGECLVDLSVWPALESVFDAVYNPLETRLLWQAKQRGLPAVNGLAMLVGQAKYASEHFTGRSIPDEEIDRVHRTLLGRLANLVLVGMPGCGKTRIGRLAAQALGRDFVDMDAEIEKAAGMSIPDIFSREGEQGFRDRETRVAEILGARTGLVIATGGGAVLRGENVRALRQNGVIVYMQRSLDQLAVGGNRPLSSSREALEKMLAARAPLYEAAAHRVVFNTGGPPSLARRDVLAAFRQALDAGVL
;
A
#
# COMPACT_ATOMS: atom_id res chain seq x y z
N MET A 1 -1.43 20.68 -22.74
CA MET A 1 -0.51 20.24 -21.67
C MET A 1 0.66 19.52 -22.29
N ASP A 2 1.91 19.76 -21.85
CA ASP A 2 3.06 19.09 -22.46
C ASP A 2 3.15 17.62 -22.03
N TYR A 3 3.12 17.38 -20.73
CA TYR A 3 3.19 16.05 -20.13
C TYR A 3 2.08 15.83 -19.12
N GLY A 4 1.55 14.63 -19.02
CA GLY A 4 0.50 14.34 -18.05
C GLY A 4 -0.13 12.97 -18.15
N LEU A 5 -1.15 12.75 -17.31
CA LEU A 5 -1.98 11.55 -17.26
C LEU A 5 -3.40 11.90 -17.70
N ILE A 6 -3.95 11.09 -18.60
CA ILE A 6 -5.37 11.12 -18.93
C ILE A 6 -6.09 9.86 -18.43
N GLY A 7 -7.32 10.03 -17.95
CA GLY A 7 -8.19 8.97 -17.46
C GLY A 7 -9.56 9.50 -17.11
N LYS A 8 -10.48 8.65 -16.65
CA LYS A 8 -11.84 9.08 -16.32
C LYS A 8 -11.93 9.72 -14.93
N LYS A 9 -11.19 9.21 -13.95
CA LYS A 9 -11.09 9.72 -12.57
C LYS A 9 -9.64 9.59 -12.09
N LEU A 10 -9.05 10.69 -11.61
CA LEU A 10 -7.62 10.76 -11.30
C LEU A 10 -7.31 11.30 -9.89
N GLY A 11 -8.34 11.55 -9.07
CA GLY A 11 -8.25 12.30 -7.81
C GLY A 11 -7.24 11.81 -6.75
N HIS A 12 -6.65 10.63 -6.90
CA HIS A 12 -5.68 10.05 -5.94
C HIS A 12 -4.43 9.50 -6.63
N SER A 13 -4.06 10.04 -7.79
CA SER A 13 -2.89 9.58 -8.55
C SER A 13 -1.58 10.12 -7.97
N PHE A 14 -0.64 9.23 -7.67
CA PHE A 14 0.74 9.59 -7.33
C PHE A 14 1.63 9.84 -8.56
N SER A 15 1.09 9.79 -9.77
CA SER A 15 1.88 9.92 -11.01
C SER A 15 2.60 11.26 -11.11
N ALA A 16 1.94 12.38 -10.75
CA ALA A 16 2.55 13.70 -10.88
C ALA A 16 3.87 13.84 -10.08
N PRO A 17 3.90 13.61 -8.75
CA PRO A 17 5.15 13.73 -8.00
C PRO A 17 6.24 12.74 -8.46
N ILE A 18 5.86 11.55 -8.92
CA ILE A 18 6.82 10.56 -9.42
C ILE A 18 7.46 11.05 -10.73
N HIS A 19 6.64 11.49 -11.70
CA HIS A 19 7.13 11.97 -12.99
C HIS A 19 7.95 13.26 -12.87
N GLU A 20 7.54 14.18 -12.01
CA GLU A 20 8.28 15.43 -11.76
C GLU A 20 9.65 15.15 -11.15
N GLU A 21 9.75 14.17 -10.24
CA GLU A 21 11.00 13.78 -9.60
C GLU A 21 11.93 13.00 -10.55
N LEU A 22 11.38 12.15 -11.43
CA LEU A 22 12.16 11.35 -12.39
C LEU A 22 12.56 12.14 -13.64
N GLY A 23 11.67 12.98 -14.14
CA GLY A 23 11.81 13.60 -15.46
C GLY A 23 12.21 15.07 -15.44
N GLY A 24 12.08 15.76 -14.30
CA GLY A 24 12.36 17.19 -14.18
C GLY A 24 11.43 18.08 -15.00
N TYR A 25 10.23 17.62 -15.31
CA TYR A 25 9.20 18.35 -16.07
C TYR A 25 7.91 18.45 -15.28
N ARG A 26 7.10 19.48 -15.54
CA ARG A 26 5.76 19.61 -14.94
C ARG A 26 4.83 18.55 -15.51
N TYR A 27 4.14 17.82 -14.62
CA TYR A 27 3.20 16.77 -14.99
C TYR A 27 1.77 17.08 -14.55
N GLN A 28 0.81 16.99 -15.46
CA GLN A 28 -0.57 17.41 -15.23
C GLN A 28 -1.52 16.22 -15.27
N LEU A 29 -2.55 16.26 -14.43
CA LEU A 29 -3.65 15.30 -14.46
C LEU A 29 -4.82 15.90 -15.23
N ARG A 30 -5.38 15.14 -16.18
CA ARG A 30 -6.54 15.58 -16.97
C ARG A 30 -7.60 14.50 -17.02
N GLU A 31 -8.71 14.75 -16.36
CA GLU A 31 -9.87 13.88 -16.43
C GLU A 31 -10.63 14.10 -17.74
N LEU A 32 -10.99 13.00 -18.39
CA LEU A 32 -11.81 12.97 -19.59
C LEU A 32 -13.05 12.13 -19.26
N PRO A 33 -14.27 12.68 -19.37
CA PRO A 33 -15.47 12.01 -18.86
C PRO A 33 -15.89 10.80 -19.69
N ASP A 34 -15.61 10.81 -20.99
CA ASP A 34 -16.06 9.81 -21.96
C ASP A 34 -15.14 9.68 -23.17
N GLU A 35 -15.47 8.78 -24.07
CA GLU A 35 -14.71 8.51 -25.29
C GLU A 35 -14.77 9.65 -26.31
N THR A 36 -15.82 10.47 -26.30
CA THR A 36 -15.95 11.64 -27.18
C THR A 36 -14.90 12.69 -26.78
N ALA A 37 -14.77 12.98 -25.49
CA ALA A 37 -13.75 13.89 -24.96
C ALA A 37 -12.33 13.35 -25.22
N LEU A 38 -12.13 12.01 -25.13
CA LEU A 38 -10.89 11.37 -25.48
C LEU A 38 -10.54 11.56 -26.96
N ALA A 39 -11.49 11.29 -27.87
CA ALA A 39 -11.28 11.43 -29.31
C ALA A 39 -10.94 12.88 -29.70
N GLU A 40 -11.63 13.85 -29.11
CA GLU A 40 -11.33 15.28 -29.33
C GLU A 40 -9.92 15.65 -28.83
N PHE A 41 -9.56 15.19 -27.63
CA PHE A 41 -8.23 15.41 -27.04
C PHE A 41 -7.12 14.86 -27.94
N LEU A 42 -7.26 13.61 -28.40
CA LEU A 42 -6.29 12.96 -29.26
C LEU A 42 -6.22 13.63 -30.65
N ARG A 43 -7.33 14.11 -31.18
CA ARG A 43 -7.38 14.83 -32.47
C ARG A 43 -6.63 16.16 -32.43
N LYS A 44 -6.71 16.91 -31.32
CA LYS A 44 -6.00 18.19 -31.13
C LYS A 44 -4.49 18.04 -31.06
N ARG A 45 -4.01 16.91 -30.51
CA ARG A 45 -2.57 16.59 -30.35
C ARG A 45 -1.74 17.65 -29.65
N GLU A 46 -2.36 18.44 -28.76
CA GLU A 46 -1.74 19.54 -28.01
C GLU A 46 -1.00 19.03 -26.76
N PHE A 47 -0.14 18.03 -26.95
CA PHE A 47 0.72 17.45 -25.93
C PHE A 47 2.01 16.90 -26.55
N LYS A 48 3.09 16.81 -25.77
CA LYS A 48 4.34 16.15 -26.15
C LYS A 48 4.32 14.67 -25.85
N ALA A 49 3.91 14.32 -24.62
CA ALA A 49 3.71 12.94 -24.24
C ALA A 49 2.76 12.80 -23.05
N ILE A 50 2.04 11.69 -23.00
CA ILE A 50 1.04 11.44 -21.96
C ILE A 50 1.04 9.97 -21.51
N ASN A 51 0.68 9.76 -20.23
CA ASN A 51 0.22 8.45 -19.79
C ASN A 51 -1.30 8.34 -19.94
N VAL A 52 -1.76 7.12 -20.08
CA VAL A 52 -3.17 6.76 -20.23
C VAL A 52 -3.53 5.72 -19.17
N THR A 53 -4.61 5.97 -18.43
CA THR A 53 -5.13 5.00 -17.47
C THR A 53 -6.58 4.59 -17.78
N ILE A 54 -7.17 3.81 -16.90
CA ILE A 54 -8.54 3.28 -17.03
C ILE A 54 -9.55 4.41 -17.31
N PRO A 55 -10.49 4.19 -18.25
CA PRO A 55 -10.71 2.97 -19.04
C PRO A 55 -10.05 3.01 -20.44
N TYR A 56 -9.23 3.98 -20.77
CA TYR A 56 -8.86 4.40 -22.12
C TYR A 56 -7.68 3.67 -22.76
N LYS A 57 -6.98 2.78 -22.04
CA LYS A 57 -5.75 2.11 -22.54
C LYS A 57 -5.91 1.34 -23.87
N GLN A 58 -7.12 0.88 -24.15
CA GLN A 58 -7.44 0.21 -25.44
C GLN A 58 -7.95 1.22 -26.47
N ALA A 59 -8.81 2.13 -26.05
CA ALA A 59 -9.46 3.11 -26.93
C ALA A 59 -8.46 4.04 -27.62
N VAL A 60 -7.27 4.27 -27.04
CA VAL A 60 -6.23 5.13 -27.65
C VAL A 60 -5.40 4.43 -28.72
N MET A 61 -5.43 3.10 -28.82
CA MET A 61 -4.57 2.35 -29.75
C MET A 61 -4.78 2.72 -31.22
N PRO A 62 -6.03 2.89 -31.73
CA PRO A 62 -6.26 3.27 -33.12
C PRO A 62 -5.70 4.63 -33.52
N ALA A 63 -5.48 5.53 -32.54
CA ALA A 63 -4.89 6.84 -32.79
C ALA A 63 -3.35 6.82 -32.93
N CYS A 64 -2.70 5.73 -32.56
CA CYS A 64 -1.25 5.57 -32.62
C CYS A 64 -0.82 5.03 -33.99
N ALA A 65 0.04 5.78 -34.69
CA ALA A 65 0.64 5.35 -35.96
C ALA A 65 1.67 4.22 -35.76
N TYR A 66 2.29 4.17 -34.60
CA TYR A 66 3.20 3.11 -34.18
C TYR A 66 2.78 2.54 -32.82
N LEU A 67 2.81 1.22 -32.71
CA LEU A 67 2.62 0.51 -31.44
C LEU A 67 3.88 -0.32 -31.16
N ASP A 68 4.45 -0.09 -29.98
CA ASP A 68 5.53 -0.92 -29.44
C ASP A 68 5.12 -2.40 -29.40
N PRO A 69 6.04 -3.36 -29.64
CA PRO A 69 5.72 -4.79 -29.64
C PRO A 69 5.00 -5.27 -28.39
N ALA A 70 5.39 -4.81 -27.19
CA ALA A 70 4.72 -5.16 -25.94
C ALA A 70 3.30 -4.59 -25.87
N ALA A 71 3.10 -3.32 -26.25
CA ALA A 71 1.77 -2.69 -26.29
C ALA A 71 0.84 -3.41 -27.26
N LYS A 72 1.37 -3.84 -28.43
CA LYS A 72 0.63 -4.60 -29.46
C LYS A 72 0.24 -5.99 -28.94
N ALA A 73 1.18 -6.71 -28.32
CA ALA A 73 0.94 -8.06 -27.79
C ALA A 73 -0.04 -8.06 -26.61
N ILE A 74 0.04 -7.04 -25.75
CA ILE A 74 -0.87 -6.85 -24.59
C ILE A 74 -2.24 -6.36 -25.05
N GLY A 75 -2.31 -5.63 -26.16
CA GLY A 75 -3.53 -4.96 -26.63
C GLY A 75 -3.95 -3.79 -25.75
N ALA A 76 -2.96 -3.05 -25.20
CA ALA A 76 -3.21 -1.86 -24.37
C ALA A 76 -2.01 -0.92 -24.40
N VAL A 77 -2.29 0.39 -24.45
CA VAL A 77 -1.31 1.49 -24.41
C VAL A 77 -1.50 2.26 -23.14
N ASN A 78 -0.45 2.46 -22.33
CA ASN A 78 -0.46 3.33 -21.15
C ASN A 78 0.43 4.56 -21.32
N THR A 79 1.15 4.68 -22.43
CA THR A 79 2.10 5.77 -22.70
C THR A 79 2.04 6.14 -24.18
N ILE A 80 1.82 7.42 -24.48
CA ILE A 80 1.78 7.96 -25.85
C ILE A 80 2.79 9.10 -25.96
N VAL A 81 3.63 9.04 -26.99
CA VAL A 81 4.56 10.11 -27.34
C VAL A 81 4.12 10.73 -28.66
N ASN A 82 4.02 12.03 -28.69
CA ASN A 82 3.70 12.81 -29.88
C ASN A 82 4.98 13.49 -30.42
N ARG A 83 5.41 13.08 -31.60
CA ARG A 83 6.53 13.72 -32.30
C ARG A 83 6.00 14.30 -33.63
N ASN A 84 5.91 15.62 -33.65
CA ASN A 84 5.44 16.37 -34.83
C ASN A 84 4.08 15.87 -35.36
N GLY A 85 3.16 15.57 -34.45
CA GLY A 85 1.82 15.09 -34.82
C GLY A 85 1.74 13.57 -35.05
N VAL A 86 2.84 12.82 -35.02
CA VAL A 86 2.84 11.35 -35.11
C VAL A 86 2.81 10.76 -33.70
N LEU A 87 1.76 9.97 -33.41
CA LEU A 87 1.57 9.34 -32.11
C LEU A 87 2.18 7.95 -32.09
N SER A 88 3.05 7.68 -31.10
CA SER A 88 3.63 6.36 -30.82
C SER A 88 3.14 5.86 -29.47
N GLY A 89 2.60 4.64 -29.44
CA GLY A 89 2.02 4.02 -28.25
C GLY A 89 2.92 2.93 -27.66
N TYR A 90 3.08 2.97 -26.32
CA TYR A 90 3.90 2.04 -25.53
C TYR A 90 3.12 1.48 -24.36
N ASN A 91 3.61 0.36 -23.79
CA ASN A 91 3.09 -0.19 -22.54
C ASN A 91 4.20 -0.33 -21.49
N THR A 92 4.38 0.70 -20.67
CA THR A 92 5.41 0.72 -19.63
C THR A 92 4.99 -0.01 -18.34
N ASP A 93 3.70 -0.36 -18.19
CA ASP A 93 3.23 -1.23 -17.09
C ASP A 93 3.93 -2.60 -17.13
N TYR A 94 4.20 -3.12 -18.33
CA TYR A 94 4.90 -4.39 -18.53
C TYR A 94 6.31 -4.35 -17.90
N ALA A 95 7.12 -3.37 -18.26
CA ALA A 95 8.49 -3.25 -17.77
C ALA A 95 8.51 -2.95 -16.26
N GLY A 96 7.60 -2.07 -15.78
CA GLY A 96 7.47 -1.73 -14.36
C GLY A 96 7.09 -2.93 -13.50
N ALA A 97 6.07 -3.70 -13.91
CA ALA A 97 5.61 -4.89 -13.18
C ALA A 97 6.67 -6.00 -13.18
N ARG A 98 7.25 -6.29 -14.35
CA ARG A 98 8.30 -7.30 -14.50
C ARG A 98 9.50 -7.03 -13.58
N ARG A 99 9.97 -5.79 -13.54
CA ARG A 99 11.04 -5.36 -12.64
C ARG A 99 10.64 -5.50 -11.18
N ALA A 100 9.44 -5.04 -10.82
CA ALA A 100 8.95 -5.12 -9.44
C ALA A 100 8.83 -6.58 -8.96
N MET A 101 8.30 -7.49 -9.78
CA MET A 101 8.22 -8.92 -9.48
C MET A 101 9.62 -9.52 -9.27
N ARG A 102 10.56 -9.33 -10.21
CA ARG A 102 11.93 -9.87 -10.13
C ARG A 102 12.67 -9.33 -8.89
N ARG A 103 12.56 -8.03 -8.62
CA ARG A 103 13.21 -7.39 -7.47
C ARG A 103 12.65 -7.88 -6.13
N GLY A 104 11.36 -8.18 -6.11
CA GLY A 104 10.66 -8.68 -4.93
C GLY A 104 10.69 -10.20 -4.75
N GLY A 105 11.44 -10.93 -5.58
CA GLY A 105 11.58 -12.40 -5.45
C GLY A 105 10.34 -13.18 -5.91
N VAL A 106 9.51 -12.58 -6.79
CA VAL A 106 8.37 -13.28 -7.41
C VAL A 106 8.84 -13.92 -8.71
N GLU A 107 9.14 -15.21 -8.66
CA GLU A 107 9.61 -16.00 -9.78
C GLU A 107 8.46 -16.70 -10.49
N LEU A 108 8.41 -16.59 -11.83
CA LEU A 108 7.32 -17.13 -12.65
C LEU A 108 7.75 -18.36 -13.48
N ALA A 109 9.05 -18.49 -13.79
CA ALA A 109 9.57 -19.54 -14.65
C ALA A 109 9.26 -20.94 -14.10
N GLY A 110 8.61 -21.79 -14.89
CA GLY A 110 8.22 -23.15 -14.52
C GLY A 110 7.09 -23.27 -13.50
N ARG A 111 6.47 -22.16 -13.03
CA ARG A 111 5.42 -22.14 -12.01
C ARG A 111 4.03 -22.16 -12.61
N VAL A 112 3.07 -22.65 -11.82
CA VAL A 112 1.63 -22.41 -12.06
C VAL A 112 1.27 -21.07 -11.47
N VAL A 113 0.92 -20.13 -12.34
CA VAL A 113 0.63 -18.73 -12.00
C VAL A 113 -0.87 -18.50 -12.07
N LEU A 114 -1.47 -18.06 -10.97
CA LEU A 114 -2.87 -17.65 -10.90
C LEU A 114 -2.98 -16.13 -10.93
N ILE A 115 -3.69 -15.60 -11.91
CA ILE A 115 -3.99 -14.16 -12.03
C ILE A 115 -5.43 -13.93 -11.56
N LEU A 116 -5.59 -13.08 -10.54
CA LEU A 116 -6.90 -12.69 -10.00
C LEU A 116 -7.39 -11.43 -10.72
N GLY A 117 -8.59 -11.50 -11.30
CA GLY A 117 -9.24 -10.40 -12.01
C GLY A 117 -9.12 -10.50 -13.52
N THR A 118 -10.13 -9.95 -14.23
CA THR A 118 -10.29 -10.02 -15.69
C THR A 118 -10.07 -8.68 -16.40
N GLY A 119 -9.63 -7.64 -15.66
CA GLY A 119 -9.40 -6.28 -16.17
C GLY A 119 -8.15 -6.13 -17.04
N GLY A 120 -7.81 -4.88 -17.39
CA GLY A 120 -6.68 -4.56 -18.29
C GLY A 120 -5.32 -5.06 -17.79
N THR A 121 -5.05 -4.96 -16.49
CA THR A 121 -3.78 -5.38 -15.85
C THR A 121 -3.55 -6.89 -16.00
N ARG A 122 -4.62 -7.72 -16.06
CA ARG A 122 -4.52 -9.15 -16.36
C ARG A 122 -3.70 -9.42 -17.63
N ARG A 123 -3.95 -8.65 -18.69
CA ARG A 123 -3.26 -8.85 -19.98
C ARG A 123 -1.75 -8.63 -19.84
N THR A 124 -1.37 -7.58 -19.10
CA THR A 124 0.03 -7.30 -18.79
C THR A 124 0.66 -8.45 -18.01
N PHE A 125 0.00 -8.93 -16.93
CA PHE A 125 0.52 -10.03 -16.14
C PHE A 125 0.57 -11.35 -16.90
N SER A 126 -0.42 -11.64 -17.77
CA SER A 126 -0.39 -12.83 -18.62
C SER A 126 0.75 -12.77 -19.63
N ALA A 127 1.07 -11.59 -20.19
CA ALA A 127 2.21 -11.42 -21.10
C ALA A 127 3.53 -11.64 -20.32
N ILE A 128 3.70 -11.03 -19.15
CA ILE A 128 4.89 -11.23 -18.32
C ILE A 128 5.06 -12.70 -17.95
N ALA A 129 4.00 -13.37 -17.47
CA ALA A 129 4.07 -14.77 -17.08
C ALA A 129 4.46 -15.69 -18.23
N ARG A 130 3.95 -15.42 -19.43
CA ARG A 130 4.33 -16.16 -20.66
C ARG A 130 5.80 -15.94 -21.02
N ASP A 131 6.25 -14.69 -21.03
CA ASP A 131 7.60 -14.32 -21.45
C ASP A 131 8.66 -14.75 -20.41
N GLU A 132 8.29 -14.87 -19.13
CA GLU A 132 9.14 -15.42 -18.06
C GLU A 132 9.08 -16.95 -18.00
N GLY A 133 8.31 -17.62 -18.88
CA GLY A 133 8.27 -19.08 -18.96
C GLY A 133 7.46 -19.77 -17.87
N ALA A 134 6.33 -19.19 -17.46
CA ALA A 134 5.39 -19.87 -16.57
C ALA A 134 4.93 -21.21 -17.18
N ARG A 135 4.84 -22.25 -16.34
CA ARG A 135 4.39 -23.59 -16.78
C ARG A 135 2.92 -23.59 -17.18
N GLU A 136 2.10 -22.88 -16.43
CA GLU A 136 0.68 -22.71 -16.67
C GLU A 136 0.22 -21.33 -16.17
N ILE A 137 -0.69 -20.72 -16.90
CA ILE A 137 -1.28 -19.43 -16.53
C ILE A 137 -2.77 -19.60 -16.38
N LEU A 138 -3.24 -19.49 -15.14
CA LEU A 138 -4.65 -19.54 -14.77
C LEU A 138 -5.16 -18.12 -14.57
N VAL A 139 -6.39 -17.87 -14.95
CA VAL A 139 -7.08 -16.61 -14.69
C VAL A 139 -8.34 -16.89 -13.90
N ALA A 140 -8.57 -16.16 -12.82
CA ALA A 140 -9.81 -16.26 -12.04
C ALA A 140 -10.55 -14.93 -11.96
N GLY A 141 -11.88 -15.03 -12.01
CA GLY A 141 -12.80 -13.91 -11.94
C GLY A 141 -14.09 -14.24 -11.19
N ARG A 142 -14.97 -13.25 -11.04
CA ARG A 142 -16.30 -13.44 -10.42
C ARG A 142 -17.18 -14.38 -11.23
N SER A 143 -17.13 -14.25 -12.55
CA SER A 143 -17.83 -15.10 -13.49
C SER A 143 -16.80 -15.99 -14.17
N GLY A 144 -17.01 -17.29 -14.18
CA GLY A 144 -16.25 -18.24 -14.97
C GLY A 144 -16.61 -18.18 -16.47
N GLY A 145 -15.96 -19.03 -17.28
CA GLY A 145 -16.21 -19.15 -18.72
C GLY A 145 -15.08 -18.55 -19.57
N ASP A 146 -15.00 -18.98 -20.83
CA ASP A 146 -13.99 -18.56 -21.80
C ASP A 146 -12.54 -18.69 -21.30
N GLY A 147 -12.22 -19.80 -20.60
CA GLY A 147 -10.90 -20.05 -20.03
C GLY A 147 -10.61 -19.27 -18.73
N VAL A 148 -11.62 -18.61 -18.16
CA VAL A 148 -11.56 -17.95 -16.84
C VAL A 148 -12.21 -18.85 -15.80
N LEU A 149 -11.49 -19.15 -14.72
CA LEU A 149 -12.02 -19.87 -13.56
C LEU A 149 -12.85 -18.93 -12.68
N THR A 150 -13.83 -19.46 -11.97
CA THR A 150 -14.33 -18.80 -10.77
C THR A 150 -13.28 -18.87 -9.65
N TYR A 151 -13.36 -18.00 -8.64
CA TYR A 151 -12.46 -18.08 -7.47
C TYR A 151 -12.60 -19.43 -6.73
N GLY A 152 -13.82 -20.01 -6.70
CA GLY A 152 -14.05 -21.32 -6.11
C GLY A 152 -13.41 -22.48 -6.90
N GLU A 153 -13.36 -22.40 -8.22
CA GLU A 153 -12.66 -23.36 -9.07
C GLU A 153 -11.13 -23.22 -8.93
N ALA A 154 -10.63 -21.98 -8.89
CA ALA A 154 -9.22 -21.71 -8.67
C ALA A 154 -8.75 -22.25 -7.29
N ALA A 155 -9.58 -22.16 -6.26
CA ALA A 155 -9.27 -22.70 -4.92
C ALA A 155 -9.08 -24.22 -4.89
N ARG A 156 -9.62 -24.96 -5.87
CA ARG A 156 -9.44 -26.42 -5.97
C ARG A 156 -8.13 -26.83 -6.65
N ARG A 157 -7.39 -25.88 -7.22
CA ARG A 157 -6.09 -26.11 -7.89
C ARG A 157 -4.97 -26.06 -6.85
N ALA A 158 -4.70 -27.17 -6.20
CA ALA A 158 -3.68 -27.27 -5.12
C ALA A 158 -2.24 -26.96 -5.57
N ASP A 159 -1.99 -26.95 -6.88
CA ASP A 159 -0.70 -26.75 -7.52
C ASP A 159 -0.35 -25.29 -7.85
N VAL A 160 -1.17 -24.33 -7.46
CA VAL A 160 -0.88 -22.88 -7.62
C VAL A 160 0.33 -22.49 -6.78
N GLN A 161 1.34 -21.93 -7.45
CA GLN A 161 2.63 -21.55 -6.83
C GLN A 161 2.79 -20.02 -6.75
N VAL A 162 2.19 -19.27 -7.66
CA VAL A 162 2.27 -17.80 -7.65
C VAL A 162 0.88 -17.20 -7.83
N VAL A 163 0.55 -16.19 -7.01
CA VAL A 163 -0.68 -15.41 -7.16
C VAL A 163 -0.35 -13.99 -7.56
N LEU A 164 -0.94 -13.51 -8.66
CA LEU A 164 -0.84 -12.14 -9.15
C LEU A 164 -2.21 -11.47 -9.09
N ASN A 165 -2.40 -10.49 -8.19
CA ASN A 165 -3.65 -9.74 -8.14
C ASN A 165 -3.65 -8.59 -9.17
N ALA A 166 -4.46 -8.74 -10.20
CA ALA A 166 -4.73 -7.74 -11.24
C ALA A 166 -6.10 -7.05 -11.07
N SER A 167 -6.77 -7.29 -9.94
CA SER A 167 -8.08 -6.73 -9.62
C SER A 167 -7.95 -5.53 -8.67
N PRO A 168 -9.00 -4.69 -8.52
CA PRO A 168 -9.02 -3.63 -7.53
C PRO A 168 -9.40 -4.10 -6.11
N ALA A 169 -9.57 -5.41 -5.86
CA ALA A 169 -9.94 -5.91 -4.55
C ALA A 169 -8.88 -5.55 -3.49
N GLY A 170 -9.32 -5.03 -2.37
CA GLY A 170 -8.44 -4.55 -1.31
C GLY A 170 -7.90 -3.13 -1.52
N MET A 171 -8.20 -2.48 -2.66
CA MET A 171 -7.82 -1.09 -2.92
C MET A 171 -8.76 -0.13 -2.17
N TRP A 172 -8.25 0.96 -1.67
CA TRP A 172 -9.04 2.02 -1.07
C TRP A 172 -10.19 2.48 -2.00
N PRO A 173 -11.43 2.67 -1.50
CA PRO A 173 -11.88 2.61 -0.09
C PRO A 173 -12.27 1.21 0.43
N HIS A 174 -12.10 0.14 -0.34
CA HIS A 174 -12.49 -1.23 0.00
C HIS A 174 -11.33 -2.06 0.58
N ASN A 175 -10.56 -1.47 1.50
CA ASN A 175 -9.31 -2.01 2.04
C ASN A 175 -9.39 -3.42 2.66
N GLY A 176 -10.55 -3.82 3.16
CA GLY A 176 -10.74 -5.15 3.76
C GLY A 176 -11.07 -6.27 2.77
N GLU A 177 -11.35 -5.93 1.50
CA GLU A 177 -11.75 -6.91 0.49
C GLU A 177 -10.58 -7.85 0.13
N CYS A 178 -10.87 -9.15 0.09
CA CYS A 178 -9.93 -10.16 -0.37
C CYS A 178 -10.69 -11.25 -1.12
N LEU A 179 -10.27 -11.56 -2.32
CA LEU A 179 -10.98 -12.46 -3.23
C LEU A 179 -10.78 -13.94 -2.92
N VAL A 180 -9.71 -14.27 -2.22
CA VAL A 180 -9.25 -15.64 -1.99
C VAL A 180 -8.62 -15.79 -0.62
N ASP A 181 -8.66 -17.01 -0.09
CA ASP A 181 -7.89 -17.42 1.07
C ASP A 181 -6.62 -18.16 0.59
N LEU A 182 -5.45 -17.62 0.91
CA LEU A 182 -4.18 -18.20 0.48
C LEU A 182 -3.86 -19.54 1.17
N SER A 183 -4.57 -19.90 2.24
CA SER A 183 -4.37 -21.17 2.95
C SER A 183 -4.75 -22.40 2.10
N VAL A 184 -5.59 -22.22 1.09
CA VAL A 184 -6.04 -23.29 0.18
C VAL A 184 -4.94 -23.78 -0.77
N TRP A 185 -3.84 -23.01 -0.92
CA TRP A 185 -2.72 -23.37 -1.81
C TRP A 185 -1.46 -23.72 -1.01
N PRO A 186 -1.25 -25.00 -0.69
CA PRO A 186 -0.07 -25.44 0.08
C PRO A 186 1.25 -25.20 -0.69
N ALA A 187 1.21 -25.24 -2.02
CA ALA A 187 2.38 -25.04 -2.89
C ALA A 187 2.70 -23.56 -3.17
N LEU A 188 1.95 -22.60 -2.59
CA LEU A 188 2.15 -21.18 -2.86
C LEU A 188 3.54 -20.72 -2.39
N GLU A 189 4.28 -20.07 -3.30
CA GLU A 189 5.66 -19.60 -3.10
C GLU A 189 5.74 -18.07 -2.98
N SER A 190 4.87 -17.31 -3.70
CA SER A 190 4.92 -15.85 -3.68
C SER A 190 3.62 -15.20 -4.14
N VAL A 191 3.45 -13.91 -3.78
CA VAL A 191 2.29 -13.10 -4.14
C VAL A 191 2.73 -11.71 -4.63
N PHE A 192 2.16 -11.28 -5.75
CA PHE A 192 2.25 -9.91 -6.25
C PHE A 192 0.86 -9.27 -6.30
N ASP A 193 0.72 -8.08 -5.76
CA ASP A 193 -0.54 -7.32 -5.80
C ASP A 193 -0.33 -6.00 -6.55
N ALA A 194 -1.09 -5.75 -7.61
CA ALA A 194 -1.05 -4.47 -8.33
C ALA A 194 -1.55 -3.30 -7.49
N VAL A 195 -2.27 -3.56 -6.41
CA VAL A 195 -2.73 -2.54 -5.46
C VAL A 195 -1.53 -1.98 -4.68
N TYR A 196 -1.47 -0.65 -4.56
CA TYR A 196 -0.45 0.08 -3.80
C TYR A 196 -1.05 1.01 -2.73
N ASN A 197 -2.34 1.12 -2.66
CA ASN A 197 -3.07 1.84 -1.62
C ASN A 197 -4.28 0.99 -1.16
N PRO A 198 -4.20 0.36 0.01
CA PRO A 198 -3.13 0.41 1.01
C PRO A 198 -1.81 -0.23 0.55
N LEU A 199 -0.72 0.04 1.30
CA LEU A 199 0.60 -0.55 1.05
C LEU A 199 0.62 -2.05 1.35
N GLU A 200 -0.18 -2.51 2.32
CA GLU A 200 -0.38 -3.92 2.63
C GLU A 200 -1.87 -4.27 2.55
N THR A 201 -2.28 -4.92 1.46
CA THR A 201 -3.63 -5.46 1.33
C THR A 201 -3.82 -6.70 2.22
N ARG A 202 -5.08 -7.11 2.43
CA ARG A 202 -5.35 -8.37 3.14
C ARG A 202 -4.72 -9.58 2.46
N LEU A 203 -4.61 -9.57 1.14
CA LEU A 203 -3.93 -10.61 0.35
C LEU A 203 -2.44 -10.68 0.71
N LEU A 204 -1.73 -9.55 0.69
CA LEU A 204 -0.31 -9.47 1.05
C LEU A 204 -0.06 -9.80 2.51
N TRP A 205 -0.96 -9.36 3.41
CA TRP A 205 -0.89 -9.74 4.83
C TRP A 205 -0.94 -11.26 5.03
N GLN A 206 -1.86 -11.97 4.34
CA GLN A 206 -1.93 -13.44 4.39
C GLN A 206 -0.62 -14.09 3.93
N ALA A 207 -0.02 -13.59 2.83
CA ALA A 207 1.25 -14.10 2.32
C ALA A 207 2.39 -13.91 3.34
N LYS A 208 2.49 -12.72 3.94
CA LYS A 208 3.49 -12.42 4.98
C LYS A 208 3.33 -13.28 6.23
N GLN A 209 2.09 -13.61 6.65
CA GLN A 209 1.85 -14.52 7.77
C GLN A 209 2.37 -15.95 7.50
N ARG A 210 2.52 -16.31 6.23
CA ARG A 210 3.11 -17.59 5.79
C ARG A 210 4.61 -17.48 5.49
N GLY A 211 5.24 -16.33 5.74
CA GLY A 211 6.65 -16.08 5.43
C GLY A 211 6.96 -16.05 3.93
N LEU A 212 5.97 -15.81 3.07
CA LEU A 212 6.14 -15.79 1.63
C LEU A 212 6.53 -14.39 1.13
N PRO A 213 7.33 -14.27 0.07
CA PRO A 213 7.51 -13.04 -0.67
C PRO A 213 6.17 -12.42 -1.06
N ALA A 214 5.96 -11.18 -0.65
CA ALA A 214 4.70 -10.45 -0.83
C ALA A 214 5.00 -9.03 -1.30
N VAL A 215 4.68 -8.71 -2.54
CA VAL A 215 5.08 -7.47 -3.22
C VAL A 215 3.86 -6.66 -3.60
N ASN A 216 3.81 -5.38 -3.19
CA ASN A 216 2.75 -4.46 -3.57
C ASN A 216 3.03 -3.72 -4.89
N GLY A 217 2.03 -3.02 -5.42
CA GLY A 217 2.10 -2.33 -6.71
C GLY A 217 2.92 -1.03 -6.72
N LEU A 218 3.46 -0.56 -5.58
CA LEU A 218 4.13 0.74 -5.53
C LEU A 218 5.42 0.78 -6.37
N ALA A 219 6.21 -0.29 -6.33
CA ALA A 219 7.42 -0.42 -7.15
C ALA A 219 7.09 -0.50 -8.65
N MET A 220 5.98 -1.17 -9.01
CA MET A 220 5.45 -1.18 -10.38
C MET A 220 5.05 0.23 -10.83
N LEU A 221 4.35 0.99 -9.95
CA LEU A 221 3.91 2.36 -10.24
C LEU A 221 5.11 3.28 -10.53
N VAL A 222 6.17 3.20 -9.74
CA VAL A 222 7.40 4.00 -9.95
C VAL A 222 8.13 3.53 -11.20
N GLY A 223 8.26 2.21 -11.39
CA GLY A 223 8.94 1.63 -12.55
C GLY A 223 8.30 2.02 -13.88
N GLN A 224 6.97 1.91 -13.99
CA GLN A 224 6.27 2.30 -15.21
C GLN A 224 6.45 3.80 -15.53
N ALA A 225 6.50 4.66 -14.49
CA ALA A 225 6.71 6.09 -14.66
C ALA A 225 8.14 6.40 -15.13
N LYS A 226 9.15 5.67 -14.65
CA LYS A 226 10.53 5.78 -15.11
C LYS A 226 10.64 5.44 -16.60
N TYR A 227 10.11 4.31 -17.03
CA TYR A 227 10.14 3.92 -18.44
C TYR A 227 9.31 4.86 -19.33
N ALA A 228 8.18 5.37 -18.82
CA ALA A 228 7.42 6.41 -19.53
C ALA A 228 8.21 7.72 -19.65
N SER A 229 8.92 8.15 -18.61
CA SER A 229 9.76 9.35 -18.62
C SER A 229 10.91 9.25 -19.62
N GLU A 230 11.48 8.07 -19.80
CA GLU A 230 12.49 7.83 -20.84
C GLU A 230 11.91 8.02 -22.26
N HIS A 231 10.72 7.46 -22.52
CA HIS A 231 10.02 7.71 -23.78
C HIS A 231 9.65 9.18 -23.99
N PHE A 232 9.25 9.88 -22.94
CA PHE A 232 8.87 11.30 -22.97
C PHE A 232 10.05 12.19 -23.34
N THR A 233 11.18 11.96 -22.69
CA THR A 233 12.35 12.85 -22.78
C THR A 233 13.40 12.39 -23.80
N GLY A 234 13.38 11.11 -24.19
CA GLY A 234 14.42 10.46 -25.00
C GLY A 234 15.73 10.28 -24.21
N ARG A 235 15.73 10.44 -22.89
CA ARG A 235 16.91 10.29 -22.03
C ARG A 235 16.81 8.98 -21.25
N SER A 236 17.93 8.26 -21.11
CA SER A 236 18.00 7.12 -20.22
C SER A 236 18.03 7.57 -18.75
N ILE A 237 17.27 6.91 -17.90
CA ILE A 237 17.21 7.12 -16.46
C ILE A 237 17.74 5.85 -15.79
N PRO A 238 18.75 5.92 -14.92
CA PRO A 238 19.27 4.73 -14.23
C PRO A 238 18.17 3.99 -13.44
N ASP A 239 18.23 2.67 -13.39
CA ASP A 239 17.22 1.85 -12.70
C ASP A 239 17.23 2.07 -11.17
N GLU A 240 18.37 2.52 -10.61
CA GLU A 240 18.52 2.90 -9.20
C GLU A 240 17.58 4.05 -8.80
N GLU A 241 17.21 4.90 -9.77
CA GLU A 241 16.24 5.97 -9.53
C GLU A 241 14.85 5.44 -9.19
N ILE A 242 14.48 4.26 -9.70
CA ILE A 242 13.23 3.58 -9.30
C ILE A 242 13.29 3.29 -7.80
N ASP A 243 14.38 2.72 -7.32
CA ASP A 243 14.53 2.34 -5.91
C ASP A 243 14.62 3.59 -5.01
N ARG A 244 15.25 4.67 -5.48
CA ARG A 244 15.32 5.95 -4.77
C ARG A 244 13.94 6.59 -4.63
N VAL A 245 13.21 6.73 -5.74
CA VAL A 245 11.87 7.35 -5.75
C VAL A 245 10.86 6.48 -5.00
N HIS A 246 10.93 5.16 -5.13
CA HIS A 246 10.12 4.23 -4.37
C HIS A 246 10.32 4.41 -2.85
N ARG A 247 11.56 4.46 -2.36
CA ARG A 247 11.85 4.70 -0.93
C ARG A 247 11.34 6.05 -0.45
N THR A 248 11.53 7.10 -1.25
CA THR A 248 11.02 8.45 -0.94
C THR A 248 9.50 8.44 -0.81
N LEU A 249 8.81 7.83 -1.77
CA LEU A 249 7.36 7.75 -1.79
C LEU A 249 6.82 6.88 -0.64
N LEU A 250 7.41 5.70 -0.42
CA LEU A 250 7.09 4.84 0.71
C LEU A 250 7.27 5.59 2.04
N GLY A 251 8.39 6.32 2.18
CA GLY A 251 8.66 7.17 3.34
C GLY A 251 7.62 8.27 3.55
N ARG A 252 6.98 8.79 2.52
CA ARG A 252 5.89 9.80 2.62
C ARG A 252 4.54 9.15 2.96
N LEU A 253 4.25 7.99 2.42
CA LEU A 253 2.97 7.30 2.53
C LEU A 253 2.81 6.52 3.84
N ALA A 254 3.86 5.85 4.29
CA ALA A 254 3.80 5.01 5.48
C ALA A 254 3.46 5.81 6.74
N ASN A 255 2.51 5.33 7.53
CA ASN A 255 2.22 5.86 8.86
C ASN A 255 3.28 5.38 9.86
N LEU A 256 3.63 6.24 10.82
CA LEU A 256 4.34 5.82 12.02
C LEU A 256 3.33 5.56 13.13
N VAL A 257 3.15 4.31 13.54
CA VAL A 257 2.20 3.91 14.57
C VAL A 257 2.93 3.56 15.85
N LEU A 258 2.61 4.23 16.95
CA LEU A 258 3.22 4.01 18.27
C LEU A 258 2.28 3.18 19.14
N VAL A 259 2.72 1.99 19.56
CA VAL A 259 2.03 1.11 20.51
C VAL A 259 2.84 0.98 21.82
N GLY A 260 2.20 0.55 22.89
CA GLY A 260 2.86 0.32 24.19
C GLY A 260 1.97 0.68 25.38
N MET A 261 2.49 0.43 26.57
CA MET A 261 1.78 0.64 27.84
C MET A 261 1.27 2.07 28.02
N PRO A 262 0.17 2.27 28.75
CA PRO A 262 -0.23 3.61 29.20
C PRO A 262 0.93 4.28 29.94
N GLY A 263 1.18 5.56 29.66
CA GLY A 263 2.28 6.31 30.33
C GLY A 263 3.68 6.09 29.75
N CYS A 264 3.90 5.24 28.72
CA CYS A 264 5.23 5.03 28.13
C CYS A 264 5.71 6.20 27.26
N GLY A 265 4.86 7.22 26.99
CA GLY A 265 5.28 8.44 26.30
C GLY A 265 4.83 8.56 24.83
N LYS A 266 3.96 7.67 24.31
CA LYS A 266 3.49 7.65 22.91
C LYS A 266 3.04 9.02 22.38
N THR A 267 2.11 9.66 23.09
CA THR A 267 1.56 10.97 22.67
C THR A 267 2.63 12.05 22.61
N ARG A 268 3.51 12.13 23.62
CA ARG A 268 4.58 13.14 23.67
C ARG A 268 5.62 12.93 22.57
N ILE A 269 6.11 11.71 22.46
CA ILE A 269 7.15 11.37 21.47
C ILE A 269 6.56 11.37 20.05
N GLY A 270 5.30 10.94 19.90
CA GLY A 270 4.57 10.99 18.62
C GLY A 270 4.44 12.41 18.08
N ARG A 271 4.08 13.39 18.92
CA ARG A 271 4.02 14.81 18.50
C ARG A 271 5.37 15.33 18.04
N LEU A 272 6.46 15.01 18.77
CA LEU A 272 7.81 15.40 18.39
C LEU A 272 8.28 14.70 17.10
N ALA A 273 7.89 13.45 16.89
CA ALA A 273 8.18 12.72 15.65
C ALA A 273 7.40 13.29 14.47
N ALA A 274 6.12 13.63 14.66
CA ALA A 274 5.27 14.26 13.65
C ALA A 274 5.85 15.61 13.19
N GLN A 275 6.25 16.45 14.14
CA GLN A 275 6.91 17.72 13.84
C GLN A 275 8.22 17.53 13.03
N ALA A 276 9.03 16.54 13.41
CA ALA A 276 10.29 16.26 12.73
C ALA A 276 10.09 15.68 11.31
N LEU A 277 8.96 14.98 11.06
CA LEU A 277 8.59 14.42 9.76
C LEU A 277 7.77 15.40 8.90
N GLY A 278 7.31 16.53 9.45
CA GLY A 278 6.37 17.43 8.77
C GLY A 278 5.01 16.79 8.52
N ARG A 279 4.47 16.01 9.49
CA ARG A 279 3.24 15.23 9.36
C ARG A 279 2.22 15.56 10.42
N ASP A 280 0.96 15.21 10.14
CA ASP A 280 -0.10 15.28 11.16
C ASP A 280 0.11 14.23 12.23
N PHE A 281 -0.07 14.67 13.48
CA PHE A 281 -0.13 13.80 14.65
C PHE A 281 -1.57 13.50 15.01
N VAL A 282 -1.88 12.23 15.26
CA VAL A 282 -3.20 11.76 15.67
C VAL A 282 -3.08 10.94 16.96
N ASP A 283 -3.83 11.32 17.99
CA ASP A 283 -4.02 10.51 19.19
C ASP A 283 -5.32 9.73 19.04
N MET A 284 -5.22 8.41 19.05
CA MET A 284 -6.35 7.53 18.80
C MET A 284 -7.42 7.62 19.88
N ASP A 285 -7.01 7.81 21.16
CA ASP A 285 -7.95 7.99 22.26
C ASP A 285 -8.77 9.28 22.07
N ALA A 286 -8.14 10.37 21.65
CA ALA A 286 -8.82 11.62 21.35
C ALA A 286 -9.79 11.52 20.15
N GLU A 287 -9.44 10.75 19.12
CA GLU A 287 -10.35 10.52 17.98
C GLU A 287 -11.55 9.65 18.39
N ILE A 288 -11.38 8.71 19.32
CA ILE A 288 -12.50 7.93 19.87
C ILE A 288 -13.47 8.84 20.62
N GLU A 289 -12.97 9.71 21.51
CA GLU A 289 -13.81 10.67 22.25
C GLU A 289 -14.54 11.63 21.29
N LYS A 290 -13.84 12.15 20.31
CA LYS A 290 -14.40 13.03 19.28
C LYS A 290 -15.51 12.34 18.48
N ALA A 291 -15.28 11.11 18.05
CA ALA A 291 -16.28 10.33 17.30
C ALA A 291 -17.48 9.91 18.16
N ALA A 292 -17.27 9.73 19.47
CA ALA A 292 -18.31 9.39 20.42
C ALA A 292 -19.12 10.59 20.92
N GLY A 293 -18.56 11.80 20.85
CA GLY A 293 -19.12 13.01 21.48
C GLY A 293 -19.14 12.96 23.01
N MET A 294 -18.33 12.06 23.62
CA MET A 294 -18.24 11.87 25.06
C MET A 294 -16.87 11.37 25.50
N SER A 295 -16.52 11.48 26.77
CA SER A 295 -15.25 11.03 27.32
C SER A 295 -15.13 9.49 27.33
N ILE A 296 -13.89 8.97 27.33
CA ILE A 296 -13.64 7.53 27.45
C ILE A 296 -14.27 6.95 28.73
N PRO A 297 -14.18 7.60 29.95
CA PRO A 297 -14.89 7.13 31.11
C PRO A 297 -16.41 7.02 30.93
N ASP A 298 -17.02 7.98 30.23
CA ASP A 298 -18.45 7.94 29.92
C ASP A 298 -18.82 6.79 28.96
N ILE A 299 -17.97 6.51 27.97
CA ILE A 299 -18.14 5.35 27.09
C ILE A 299 -18.12 4.06 27.89
N PHE A 300 -17.12 3.88 28.77
CA PHE A 300 -17.05 2.71 29.65
C PHE A 300 -18.27 2.58 30.56
N SER A 301 -18.75 3.69 31.11
CA SER A 301 -19.92 3.70 31.99
C SER A 301 -21.22 3.34 31.27
N ARG A 302 -21.39 3.80 30.02
CA ARG A 302 -22.63 3.65 29.23
C ARG A 302 -22.67 2.37 28.40
N GLU A 303 -21.55 2.00 27.79
CA GLU A 303 -21.44 0.94 26.76
C GLU A 303 -20.56 -0.22 27.22
N GLY A 304 -19.88 -0.09 28.37
CA GLY A 304 -18.94 -1.09 28.86
C GLY A 304 -17.63 -1.15 28.08
N GLU A 305 -16.78 -2.11 28.42
CA GLU A 305 -15.50 -2.32 27.71
C GLU A 305 -15.71 -2.72 26.24
N GLN A 306 -16.70 -3.56 25.97
CA GLN A 306 -16.99 -4.03 24.62
C GLN A 306 -17.35 -2.85 23.68
N GLY A 307 -18.23 -1.94 24.11
CA GLY A 307 -18.60 -0.76 23.34
C GLY A 307 -17.40 0.16 23.06
N PHE A 308 -16.53 0.37 24.07
CA PHE A 308 -15.27 1.08 23.84
C PHE A 308 -14.37 0.37 22.80
N ARG A 309 -14.20 -0.96 22.88
CA ARG A 309 -13.39 -1.71 21.93
C ARG A 309 -13.94 -1.66 20.50
N ASP A 310 -15.25 -1.65 20.33
CA ASP A 310 -15.87 -1.54 19.00
C ASP A 310 -15.60 -0.16 18.37
N ARG A 311 -15.61 0.90 19.18
CA ARG A 311 -15.22 2.25 18.76
C ARG A 311 -13.74 2.36 18.46
N GLU A 312 -12.88 1.75 19.29
CA GLU A 312 -11.43 1.67 19.09
C GLU A 312 -11.11 0.99 17.75
N THR A 313 -11.78 -0.11 17.42
CA THR A 313 -11.62 -0.82 16.13
C THR A 313 -12.03 0.06 14.95
N ARG A 314 -13.18 0.73 15.03
CA ARG A 314 -13.64 1.62 13.96
C ARG A 314 -12.68 2.79 13.71
N VAL A 315 -12.12 3.37 14.77
CA VAL A 315 -11.12 4.44 14.65
C VAL A 315 -9.81 3.88 14.07
N ALA A 316 -9.39 2.68 14.47
CA ALA A 316 -8.22 2.03 13.90
C ALA A 316 -8.36 1.79 12.37
N GLU A 317 -9.53 1.36 11.91
CA GLU A 317 -9.84 1.18 10.49
C GLU A 317 -9.76 2.49 9.71
N ILE A 318 -10.35 3.56 10.23
CA ILE A 318 -10.34 4.89 9.61
C ILE A 318 -8.91 5.45 9.52
N LEU A 319 -8.15 5.38 10.61
CA LEU A 319 -6.79 5.92 10.66
C LEU A 319 -5.80 5.05 9.87
N GLY A 320 -5.94 3.74 9.93
CA GLY A 320 -5.11 2.81 9.17
C GLY A 320 -5.29 2.93 7.66
N ALA A 321 -6.48 3.33 7.19
CA ALA A 321 -6.75 3.58 5.76
C ALA A 321 -6.09 4.88 5.24
N ARG A 322 -5.74 5.83 6.13
CA ARG A 322 -5.03 7.06 5.78
C ARG A 322 -3.53 6.80 5.67
N THR A 323 -2.82 7.72 5.03
CA THR A 323 -1.38 7.67 4.81
C THR A 323 -0.68 8.89 5.37
N GLY A 324 0.64 8.78 5.65
CA GLY A 324 1.48 9.90 6.04
C GLY A 324 1.25 10.44 7.46
N LEU A 325 0.62 9.67 8.34
CA LEU A 325 0.31 10.08 9.73
C LEU A 325 1.38 9.60 10.72
N VAL A 326 1.41 10.27 11.88
CA VAL A 326 1.98 9.73 13.12
C VAL A 326 0.82 9.46 14.08
N ILE A 327 0.62 8.19 14.42
CA ILE A 327 -0.53 7.72 15.22
C ILE A 327 -0.02 7.23 16.57
N ALA A 328 -0.52 7.81 17.66
CA ALA A 328 -0.36 7.25 19.01
C ALA A 328 -1.63 6.47 19.38
N THR A 329 -1.47 5.18 19.71
CA THR A 329 -2.61 4.31 20.04
C THR A 329 -2.94 4.35 21.53
N GLY A 330 -4.16 3.95 21.89
CA GLY A 330 -4.49 3.54 23.25
C GLY A 330 -3.67 2.31 23.69
N GLY A 331 -3.46 2.13 24.98
CA GLY A 331 -2.68 0.99 25.50
C GLY A 331 -3.33 -0.38 25.26
N GLY A 332 -4.61 -0.43 24.91
CA GLY A 332 -5.36 -1.65 24.62
C GLY A 332 -5.54 -1.95 23.14
N ALA A 333 -5.06 -1.10 22.24
CA ALA A 333 -5.30 -1.25 20.81
C ALA A 333 -4.82 -2.60 20.23
N VAL A 334 -3.77 -3.20 20.81
CA VAL A 334 -3.23 -4.49 20.38
C VAL A 334 -4.01 -5.72 20.88
N LEU A 335 -5.01 -5.52 21.74
CA LEU A 335 -5.84 -6.61 22.27
C LEU A 335 -6.72 -7.26 21.21
N ARG A 336 -7.03 -6.51 20.13
CA ARG A 336 -7.77 -7.01 18.98
C ARG A 336 -6.87 -7.07 17.76
N GLY A 337 -6.72 -8.27 17.18
CA GLY A 337 -5.91 -8.49 15.98
C GLY A 337 -6.39 -7.68 14.76
N GLU A 338 -7.69 -7.36 14.69
CA GLU A 338 -8.27 -6.49 13.67
C GLU A 338 -7.74 -5.06 13.73
N ASN A 339 -7.51 -4.50 14.93
CA ASN A 339 -6.90 -3.18 15.08
C ASN A 339 -5.46 -3.19 14.58
N VAL A 340 -4.69 -4.23 14.96
CA VAL A 340 -3.31 -4.40 14.50
C VAL A 340 -3.24 -4.49 12.98
N ARG A 341 -4.11 -5.31 12.38
CA ARG A 341 -4.19 -5.45 10.92
C ARG A 341 -4.57 -4.14 10.24
N ALA A 342 -5.58 -3.42 10.76
CA ALA A 342 -6.01 -2.14 10.23
C ALA A 342 -4.90 -1.10 10.29
N LEU A 343 -4.16 -1.00 11.39
CA LEU A 343 -3.06 -0.06 11.56
C LEU A 343 -1.82 -0.44 10.70
N ARG A 344 -1.60 -1.74 10.44
CA ARG A 344 -0.48 -2.23 9.62
C ARG A 344 -0.64 -1.95 8.12
N GLN A 345 -1.86 -1.87 7.61
CA GLN A 345 -2.09 -1.78 6.16
C GLN A 345 -1.35 -0.62 5.47
N ASN A 346 -1.08 0.48 6.20
CA ASN A 346 -0.24 1.59 5.75
C ASN A 346 0.80 1.98 6.82
N GLY A 347 0.97 1.19 7.89
CA GLY A 347 1.70 1.62 9.06
C GLY A 347 2.87 0.73 9.47
N VAL A 348 3.99 1.38 9.77
CA VAL A 348 5.07 0.79 10.56
C VAL A 348 4.73 0.93 12.03
N ILE A 349 4.49 -0.20 12.70
CA ILE A 349 4.20 -0.24 14.14
C ILE A 349 5.51 -0.29 14.91
N VAL A 350 5.73 0.69 15.80
CA VAL A 350 6.88 0.76 16.72
C VAL A 350 6.37 0.60 18.15
N TYR A 351 6.85 -0.43 18.83
CA TYR A 351 6.57 -0.65 20.24
C TYR A 351 7.48 0.24 21.10
N MET A 352 6.88 1.18 21.82
CA MET A 352 7.57 2.00 22.81
C MET A 352 7.54 1.29 24.16
N GLN A 353 8.64 0.67 24.53
CA GLN A 353 8.84 0.00 25.80
C GLN A 353 9.39 0.99 26.84
N ARG A 354 8.94 0.87 28.08
CA ARG A 354 9.42 1.65 29.22
C ARG A 354 9.42 0.78 30.47
N SER A 355 10.43 0.95 31.33
CA SER A 355 10.50 0.19 32.58
C SER A 355 9.30 0.53 33.49
N LEU A 356 8.85 -0.45 34.26
CA LEU A 356 7.66 -0.36 35.11
C LEU A 356 7.77 0.77 36.13
N ASP A 357 8.98 0.98 36.70
CA ASP A 357 9.27 2.03 37.69
C ASP A 357 9.12 3.44 37.12
N GLN A 358 9.17 3.58 35.80
CA GLN A 358 9.07 4.86 35.11
C GLN A 358 7.68 5.08 34.50
N LEU A 359 6.77 4.09 34.56
CA LEU A 359 5.40 4.27 34.11
C LEU A 359 4.63 5.10 35.12
N ALA A 360 3.92 6.12 34.65
CA ALA A 360 3.09 6.94 35.54
C ALA A 360 1.91 6.12 36.09
N VAL A 361 1.81 6.04 37.39
CA VAL A 361 0.68 5.45 38.14
C VAL A 361 -0.39 6.51 38.34
N GLY A 362 -1.67 6.19 38.07
CA GLY A 362 -2.80 7.09 38.30
C GLY A 362 -3.13 8.05 37.15
N GLY A 363 -3.95 9.07 37.43
CA GLY A 363 -4.57 9.95 36.43
C GLY A 363 -5.94 9.44 35.97
N ASN A 364 -6.58 10.09 34.97
CA ASN A 364 -7.91 9.73 34.43
C ASN A 364 -7.92 8.38 33.67
N ARG A 365 -7.21 7.34 34.18
CA ARG A 365 -7.08 6.04 33.53
C ARG A 365 -7.61 4.93 34.45
N PRO A 366 -8.84 4.44 34.21
CA PRO A 366 -9.50 3.48 35.10
C PRO A 366 -8.73 2.17 35.36
N LEU A 367 -7.90 1.72 34.34
CA LEU A 367 -7.24 0.43 34.37
C LEU A 367 -5.78 0.46 34.87
N SER A 368 -5.22 1.61 35.27
CA SER A 368 -3.81 1.74 35.72
C SER A 368 -3.69 2.42 37.09
N SER A 369 -4.57 2.03 38.03
CA SER A 369 -4.72 2.66 39.33
C SER A 369 -3.65 2.27 40.38
N SER A 370 -2.98 1.10 40.19
CA SER A 370 -1.92 0.62 41.10
C SER A 370 -0.72 0.04 40.32
N ARG A 371 0.42 -0.12 41.01
CA ARG A 371 1.61 -0.77 40.48
C ARG A 371 1.35 -2.23 40.07
N GLU A 372 0.64 -2.95 40.95
CA GLU A 372 0.29 -4.37 40.67
C GLU A 372 -0.65 -4.51 39.46
N ALA A 373 -1.57 -3.57 39.27
CA ALA A 373 -2.41 -3.51 38.07
C ALA A 373 -1.59 -3.28 36.81
N LEU A 374 -0.56 -2.41 36.85
CA LEU A 374 0.36 -2.18 35.76
C LEU A 374 1.25 -3.41 35.44
N GLU A 375 1.72 -4.12 36.47
CA GLU A 375 2.50 -5.36 36.33
C GLU A 375 1.69 -6.46 35.63
N LYS A 376 0.46 -6.70 36.11
CA LYS A 376 -0.45 -7.67 35.47
C LYS A 376 -0.77 -7.28 34.03
N MET A 377 -1.01 -5.99 33.79
CA MET A 377 -1.30 -5.46 32.46
C MET A 377 -0.09 -5.62 31.54
N LEU A 378 1.12 -5.34 32.00
CA LEU A 378 2.35 -5.49 31.21
C LEU A 378 2.58 -6.97 30.87
N ALA A 379 2.48 -7.86 31.84
CA ALA A 379 2.63 -9.31 31.62
C ALA A 379 1.65 -9.84 30.56
N ALA A 380 0.39 -9.39 30.59
CA ALA A 380 -0.61 -9.80 29.61
C ALA A 380 -0.43 -9.18 28.22
N ARG A 381 0.09 -7.94 28.12
CA ARG A 381 0.12 -7.18 26.87
C ARG A 381 1.49 -7.14 26.19
N ALA A 382 2.60 -7.35 26.91
CA ALA A 382 3.94 -7.30 26.31
C ALA A 382 4.09 -8.25 25.12
N PRO A 383 3.66 -9.52 25.19
CA PRO A 383 3.71 -10.44 24.04
C PRO A 383 2.89 -9.92 22.84
N LEU A 384 1.76 -9.24 23.09
CA LEU A 384 0.91 -8.69 22.03
C LEU A 384 1.55 -7.46 21.37
N TYR A 385 2.20 -6.59 22.16
CA TYR A 385 2.97 -5.47 21.58
C TYR A 385 4.13 -5.95 20.74
N GLU A 386 4.88 -6.96 21.21
CA GLU A 386 6.00 -7.57 20.49
C GLU A 386 5.55 -8.20 19.18
N ALA A 387 4.48 -8.99 19.20
CA ALA A 387 3.91 -9.61 18.01
C ALA A 387 3.35 -8.60 17.00
N ALA A 388 2.80 -7.48 17.47
CA ALA A 388 2.26 -6.42 16.61
C ALA A 388 3.35 -5.56 15.99
N ALA A 389 4.51 -5.39 16.64
CA ALA A 389 5.51 -4.40 16.29
C ALA A 389 6.45 -4.87 15.18
N HIS A 390 6.84 -3.93 14.32
CA HIS A 390 7.95 -4.12 13.36
C HIS A 390 9.31 -3.80 14.00
N ARG A 391 9.32 -2.93 15.02
CA ARG A 391 10.51 -2.53 15.79
C ARG A 391 10.14 -2.21 17.22
N VAL A 392 11.11 -2.38 18.12
CA VAL A 392 10.99 -2.03 19.54
C VAL A 392 11.96 -0.89 19.87
N VAL A 393 11.49 0.09 20.62
CA VAL A 393 12.30 1.24 21.10
C VAL A 393 12.14 1.36 22.61
N PHE A 394 13.26 1.42 23.32
CA PHE A 394 13.32 1.65 24.75
C PHE A 394 13.28 3.14 25.08
N ASN A 395 12.24 3.60 25.76
CA ASN A 395 12.17 4.95 26.32
C ASN A 395 12.72 4.94 27.76
N THR A 396 13.97 5.26 27.91
CA THR A 396 14.69 5.23 29.21
C THR A 396 14.32 6.36 30.16
N GLY A 397 13.37 7.24 29.79
CA GLY A 397 12.96 8.38 30.62
C GLY A 397 13.91 9.59 30.56
N GLY A 398 14.93 9.54 29.72
CA GLY A 398 15.81 10.66 29.42
C GLY A 398 15.14 11.76 28.58
N PRO A 399 15.95 12.72 28.03
CA PRO A 399 15.42 13.78 27.19
C PRO A 399 14.52 13.23 26.06
N PRO A 400 13.31 13.80 25.83
CA PRO A 400 12.39 13.32 24.81
C PRO A 400 12.96 13.31 23.39
N SER A 401 13.99 14.14 23.14
CA SER A 401 14.72 14.18 21.87
C SER A 401 15.45 12.87 21.55
N LEU A 402 15.92 12.14 22.57
CA LEU A 402 16.56 10.82 22.36
C LEU A 402 15.53 9.77 21.93
N ALA A 403 14.44 9.62 22.69
CA ALA A 403 13.38 8.68 22.32
C ALA A 403 12.77 9.00 20.93
N ARG A 404 12.61 10.30 20.59
CA ARG A 404 12.19 10.71 19.25
C ARG A 404 13.19 10.23 18.18
N ARG A 405 14.50 10.47 18.39
CA ARG A 405 15.55 10.03 17.46
C ARG A 405 15.50 8.53 17.23
N ASP A 406 15.37 7.76 18.31
CA ASP A 406 15.36 6.30 18.27
C ASP A 406 14.09 5.76 17.59
N VAL A 407 12.92 6.37 17.81
CA VAL A 407 11.67 6.07 17.11
C VAL A 407 11.79 6.36 15.61
N LEU A 408 12.35 7.49 15.22
CA LEU A 408 12.55 7.83 13.81
C LEU A 408 13.58 6.93 13.13
N ALA A 409 14.61 6.51 13.84
CA ALA A 409 15.59 5.53 13.34
C ALA A 409 14.93 4.16 13.13
N ALA A 410 14.14 3.68 14.10
CA ALA A 410 13.39 2.43 14.01
C ALA A 410 12.39 2.44 12.86
N PHE A 411 11.69 3.56 12.64
CA PHE A 411 10.78 3.74 11.51
C PHE A 411 11.50 3.60 10.17
N ARG A 412 12.62 4.30 9.98
CA ARG A 412 13.42 4.22 8.74
C ARG A 412 13.96 2.82 8.51
N GLN A 413 14.55 2.20 9.53
CA GLN A 413 15.06 0.82 9.46
C GLN A 413 14.00 -0.19 9.09
N ALA A 414 12.75 -0.01 9.54
CA ALA A 414 11.65 -0.87 9.16
C ALA A 414 11.29 -0.71 7.68
N LEU A 415 11.25 0.52 7.16
CA LEU A 415 11.01 0.78 5.74
C LEU A 415 12.12 0.22 4.85
N ASP A 416 13.38 0.40 5.25
CA ASP A 416 14.55 -0.13 4.53
C ASP A 416 14.59 -1.67 4.51
N ALA A 417 14.03 -2.31 5.54
CA ALA A 417 13.87 -3.76 5.63
C ALA A 417 12.66 -4.30 4.85
N GLY A 418 11.88 -3.42 4.18
CA GLY A 418 10.75 -3.84 3.34
C GLY A 418 9.57 -4.41 4.11
N VAL A 419 9.25 -3.88 5.29
CA VAL A 419 8.11 -4.39 6.09
C VAL A 419 6.74 -4.04 5.50
N LEU A 420 6.67 -3.04 4.62
CA LEU A 420 5.46 -2.61 3.90
C LEU A 420 5.54 -2.90 2.41
#